data_3656b59119056f4d370da2f84953b4ad
#
_entry.id   3656b59119056f4d370da2f84953b4ad
#
_cell.length_a   1.000
_cell.length_b   1.000
_cell.length_c   1.000
_cell.angle_alpha   90.00
_cell.angle_beta   90.00
_cell.angle_gamma   90.00
#
_symmetry.space_group_name_H-M   'P 1'
#
loop_
_entity.id
_entity.type
_entity.pdbx_description
1 polymer ?
#
loop_
_entity_poly.entity_id
_entity_poly.type
_entity_poly.pdbx_seq_one_letter_code
_entity_poly.pdbx_strand_id
1 'polypeptide(L)'
;MSRHLVSLIGNTPLIKLKALSEDTGCEILGKAEFLNPGGSVKDRAAWYIISDAIQTGDLRPGGTIVEGTAGNTGIGLSLVGNSLGYRSTIVVPETQSPEKLQLLRACGADLITVPAVPYRDENNYVKVSERIANKINKESVSGAVWANQFDNLANRKSHYETTGPEIWKETNGNLDAFVSAVGTGGTLAGVGAYLKEKDPQVLICLADPPGAALHNYYSCGDLKATGSSITEGIGQGRITANLENTEVDKSYLIPDQETIDMVFQLVKNEGLFLGGSSGINVAAAIRLARELGPGHTIVTILCDSGSRYLSRLFNFDYLTSKGLEVPDWLNSKKLL
;
A
#
# COMPACT_ATOMS: atom_id res chain seq x y z
N MET A 1 30.45 -8.61 2.52
CA MET A 1 30.15 -7.28 1.94
C MET A 1 29.09 -6.61 2.78
N SER A 2 29.30 -5.37 3.26
CA SER A 2 28.26 -4.60 3.93
C SER A 2 27.13 -4.27 2.93
N ARG A 3 25.88 -4.48 3.34
CA ARG A 3 24.72 -4.13 2.50
C ARG A 3 24.19 -2.77 2.94
N HIS A 4 23.93 -1.88 2.01
CA HIS A 4 23.19 -0.63 2.28
C HIS A 4 21.69 -0.92 2.42
N LEU A 5 20.96 -0.03 3.10
CA LEU A 5 19.50 -0.18 3.33
C LEU A 5 18.74 -0.53 2.05
N VAL A 6 19.02 0.19 0.97
CA VAL A 6 18.32 0.00 -0.32
C VAL A 6 18.48 -1.40 -0.92
N SER A 7 19.54 -2.11 -0.60
CA SER A 7 19.76 -3.49 -1.06
C SER A 7 18.94 -4.53 -0.28
N LEU A 8 18.24 -4.11 0.77
CA LEU A 8 17.32 -4.94 1.55
C LEU A 8 15.86 -4.75 1.14
N ILE A 9 15.57 -3.77 0.27
CA ILE A 9 14.22 -3.53 -0.25
C ILE A 9 13.93 -4.56 -1.34
N GLY A 10 12.76 -5.19 -1.25
CA GLY A 10 12.38 -6.26 -2.16
C GLY A 10 12.93 -7.63 -1.77
N ASN A 11 12.83 -8.59 -2.67
CA ASN A 11 13.12 -10.00 -2.43
C ASN A 11 12.40 -10.53 -1.16
N THR A 12 11.20 -10.03 -0.92
CA THR A 12 10.34 -10.47 0.18
C THR A 12 9.77 -11.85 -0.16
N PRO A 13 9.64 -12.77 0.80
CA PRO A 13 9.17 -14.12 0.49
C PRO A 13 7.66 -14.16 0.18
N LEU A 14 7.22 -15.15 -0.59
CA LEU A 14 5.84 -15.59 -0.61
C LEU A 14 5.56 -16.48 0.60
N ILE A 15 4.50 -16.15 1.35
CA ILE A 15 4.02 -16.91 2.51
C ILE A 15 2.74 -17.62 2.11
N LYS A 16 2.70 -18.95 2.28
CA LYS A 16 1.46 -19.73 2.10
C LYS A 16 0.54 -19.48 3.29
N LEU A 17 -0.67 -19.02 3.02
CA LEU A 17 -1.74 -18.89 4.01
C LEU A 17 -2.40 -20.25 4.17
N LYS A 18 -1.87 -21.06 5.10
CA LYS A 18 -2.16 -22.49 5.19
C LYS A 18 -3.65 -22.76 5.45
N ALA A 19 -4.20 -22.18 6.50
CA ALA A 19 -5.58 -22.42 6.88
C ALA A 19 -6.57 -22.00 5.78
N LEU A 20 -6.30 -20.86 5.14
CA LEU A 20 -7.13 -20.33 4.03
C LEU A 20 -6.97 -21.15 2.76
N SER A 21 -5.78 -21.70 2.51
CA SER A 21 -5.55 -22.61 1.38
C SER A 21 -6.29 -23.93 1.58
N GLU A 22 -6.28 -24.47 2.80
CA GLU A 22 -7.01 -25.70 3.14
C GLU A 22 -8.54 -25.52 3.04
N ASP A 23 -9.06 -24.33 3.49
CA ASP A 23 -10.50 -23.99 3.41
C ASP A 23 -11.00 -23.90 1.96
N THR A 24 -10.19 -23.36 1.06
CA THR A 24 -10.59 -23.11 -0.34
C THR A 24 -10.20 -24.22 -1.30
N GLY A 25 -9.27 -25.09 -0.92
CA GLY A 25 -8.63 -26.04 -1.84
C GLY A 25 -7.72 -25.39 -2.90
N CYS A 26 -7.45 -24.08 -2.78
CA CYS A 26 -6.53 -23.32 -3.60
C CYS A 26 -5.21 -23.09 -2.88
N GLU A 27 -4.16 -22.75 -3.60
CA GLU A 27 -2.93 -22.27 -3.00
C GLU A 27 -3.00 -20.73 -2.88
N ILE A 28 -3.21 -20.20 -1.66
CA ILE A 28 -3.26 -18.77 -1.39
C ILE A 28 -1.90 -18.33 -0.85
N LEU A 29 -1.23 -17.45 -1.62
CA LEU A 29 0.12 -16.99 -1.32
C LEU A 29 0.10 -15.47 -1.08
N GLY A 30 0.75 -15.02 0.00
CA GLY A 30 0.91 -13.61 0.33
C GLY A 30 2.35 -13.14 0.15
N LYS A 31 2.59 -12.14 -0.67
CA LYS A 31 3.89 -11.48 -0.82
C LYS A 31 4.18 -10.61 0.40
N ALA A 32 5.16 -10.99 1.23
CA ALA A 32 5.39 -10.44 2.56
C ALA A 32 6.07 -9.06 2.55
N GLU A 33 5.39 -8.05 2.01
CA GLU A 33 5.91 -6.68 1.86
C GLU A 33 6.14 -5.95 3.20
N PHE A 34 5.54 -6.43 4.30
CA PHE A 34 5.82 -5.96 5.65
C PHE A 34 7.25 -6.26 6.13
N LEU A 35 8.00 -7.11 5.42
CA LEU A 35 9.40 -7.42 5.72
C LEU A 35 10.41 -6.46 5.07
N ASN A 36 9.97 -5.52 4.24
CA ASN A 36 10.84 -4.44 3.78
C ASN A 36 11.39 -3.63 4.97
N PRO A 37 12.55 -2.96 4.84
CA PRO A 37 13.19 -2.23 5.94
C PRO A 37 12.31 -1.18 6.63
N GLY A 38 11.50 -0.44 5.88
CA GLY A 38 10.51 0.49 6.41
C GLY A 38 9.18 -0.17 6.77
N GLY A 39 9.09 -1.50 6.66
CA GLY A 39 7.97 -2.31 7.10
C GLY A 39 6.73 -2.23 6.20
N SER A 40 6.87 -1.92 4.92
CA SER A 40 5.75 -1.90 4.01
C SER A 40 6.11 -2.00 2.52
N VAL A 41 5.09 -2.27 1.70
CA VAL A 41 5.16 -2.26 0.23
C VAL A 41 5.64 -0.92 -0.36
N LYS A 42 5.51 0.18 0.39
CA LYS A 42 5.87 1.53 -0.08
C LYS A 42 7.38 1.78 -0.15
N ASP A 43 8.19 0.95 0.47
CA ASP A 43 9.64 1.06 0.41
C ASP A 43 10.16 0.89 -1.02
N ARG A 44 9.50 0.02 -1.82
CA ARG A 44 9.84 -0.17 -3.23
C ARG A 44 9.59 1.11 -4.04
N ALA A 45 8.40 1.69 -3.90
CA ALA A 45 8.07 2.96 -4.56
C ALA A 45 9.02 4.08 -4.12
N ALA A 46 9.29 4.19 -2.81
CA ALA A 46 10.22 5.18 -2.27
C ALA A 46 11.62 5.07 -2.88
N TRP A 47 12.16 3.85 -2.95
CA TRP A 47 13.47 3.61 -3.56
C TRP A 47 13.50 3.99 -5.04
N TYR A 48 12.51 3.56 -5.82
CA TYR A 48 12.50 3.84 -7.26
C TYR A 48 12.27 5.32 -7.56
N ILE A 49 11.41 6.01 -6.83
CA ILE A 49 11.19 7.47 -6.98
C ILE A 49 12.49 8.24 -6.69
N ILE A 50 13.18 7.90 -5.60
CA ILE A 50 14.44 8.55 -5.24
C ILE A 50 15.54 8.20 -6.24
N SER A 51 15.67 6.94 -6.63
CA SER A 51 16.67 6.49 -7.61
C SER A 51 16.49 7.15 -8.97
N ASP A 52 15.25 7.25 -9.44
CA ASP A 52 14.91 7.92 -10.69
C ASP A 52 15.30 9.40 -10.64
N ALA A 53 14.91 10.10 -9.57
CA ALA A 53 15.25 11.51 -9.38
C ALA A 53 16.75 11.78 -9.27
N ILE A 54 17.54 10.84 -8.74
CA ILE A 54 19.00 10.92 -8.73
C ILE A 54 19.56 10.72 -10.15
N GLN A 55 19.04 9.74 -10.89
CA GLN A 55 19.52 9.41 -12.24
C GLN A 55 19.20 10.52 -13.25
N THR A 56 18.03 11.16 -13.13
CA THR A 56 17.65 12.30 -13.98
C THR A 56 18.36 13.61 -13.59
N GLY A 57 18.96 13.66 -12.39
CA GLY A 57 19.59 14.87 -11.85
C GLY A 57 18.60 15.86 -11.19
N ASP A 58 17.34 15.47 -11.04
CA ASP A 58 16.31 16.28 -10.36
C ASP A 58 16.58 16.35 -8.85
N LEU A 59 17.17 15.30 -8.27
CA LEU A 59 17.60 15.26 -6.88
C LEU A 59 19.12 15.26 -6.77
N ARG A 60 19.68 16.40 -6.34
CA ARG A 60 21.13 16.61 -6.19
C ARG A 60 21.59 16.19 -4.78
N PRO A 61 22.91 15.91 -4.57
CA PRO A 61 23.43 15.57 -3.26
C PRO A 61 23.03 16.58 -2.17
N GLY A 62 22.50 16.07 -1.04
CA GLY A 62 21.98 16.89 0.06
C GLY A 62 20.64 17.55 -0.22
N GLY A 63 19.99 17.25 -1.33
CA GLY A 63 18.66 17.75 -1.68
C GLY A 63 17.55 17.24 -0.76
N THR A 64 16.33 17.70 -1.01
CA THR A 64 15.17 17.41 -0.18
C THR A 64 14.11 16.64 -0.97
N ILE A 65 13.61 15.55 -0.42
CA ILE A 65 12.49 14.77 -0.95
C ILE A 65 11.23 15.31 -0.26
N VAL A 66 10.24 15.74 -1.04
CA VAL A 66 8.99 16.30 -0.51
C VAL A 66 7.82 15.42 -0.92
N GLU A 67 6.94 15.08 0.03
CA GLU A 67 5.73 14.30 -0.26
C GLU A 67 4.56 14.71 0.63
N GLY A 68 3.37 14.68 0.06
CA GLY A 68 2.11 14.83 0.79
C GLY A 68 1.56 13.47 1.21
N THR A 69 1.86 13.04 2.43
CA THR A 69 1.41 11.73 2.93
C THR A 69 1.54 11.60 4.44
N ALA A 70 0.60 10.94 5.10
CA ALA A 70 0.73 10.58 6.51
C ALA A 70 0.96 9.06 6.71
N GLY A 71 1.24 8.36 5.64
CA GLY A 71 1.32 6.89 5.64
C GLY A 71 2.73 6.34 5.38
N ASN A 72 2.71 5.09 4.96
CA ASN A 72 3.91 4.28 4.71
C ASN A 72 4.89 4.89 3.70
N THR A 73 4.40 5.66 2.73
CA THR A 73 5.27 6.32 1.74
C THR A 73 6.21 7.33 2.39
N GLY A 74 5.70 8.13 3.33
CA GLY A 74 6.54 9.06 4.09
C GLY A 74 7.64 8.36 4.88
N ILE A 75 7.32 7.21 5.48
CA ILE A 75 8.31 6.39 6.20
C ILE A 75 9.38 5.87 5.23
N GLY A 76 8.96 5.26 4.12
CA GLY A 76 9.88 4.73 3.10
C GLY A 76 10.79 5.82 2.52
N LEU A 77 10.23 6.97 2.13
CA LEU A 77 11.00 8.10 1.58
C LEU A 77 12.00 8.63 2.60
N SER A 78 11.62 8.72 3.89
CA SER A 78 12.51 9.22 4.93
C SER A 78 13.66 8.26 5.20
N LEU A 79 13.39 6.97 5.37
CA LEU A 79 14.43 5.98 5.65
C LEU A 79 15.40 5.79 4.47
N VAL A 80 14.87 5.71 3.25
CA VAL A 80 15.69 5.61 2.04
C VAL A 80 16.50 6.90 1.84
N GLY A 81 15.84 8.06 1.95
CA GLY A 81 16.50 9.37 1.85
C GLY A 81 17.65 9.50 2.85
N ASN A 82 17.40 9.23 4.14
CA ASN A 82 18.44 9.27 5.17
C ASN A 82 19.62 8.34 4.87
N SER A 83 19.35 7.12 4.37
CA SER A 83 20.42 6.16 4.04
C SER A 83 21.32 6.61 2.90
N LEU A 84 20.86 7.57 2.09
CA LEU A 84 21.54 8.13 0.93
C LEU A 84 22.03 9.57 1.14
N GLY A 85 21.81 10.15 2.34
CA GLY A 85 22.22 11.51 2.68
C GLY A 85 21.28 12.62 2.18
N TYR A 86 20.01 12.30 1.91
CA TYR A 86 18.98 13.26 1.54
C TYR A 86 18.08 13.59 2.72
N ARG A 87 17.48 14.76 2.71
CA ARG A 87 16.45 15.16 3.67
C ARG A 87 15.06 14.80 3.16
N SER A 88 14.10 14.64 4.06
CA SER A 88 12.70 14.44 3.71
C SER A 88 11.81 15.44 4.42
N THR A 89 10.90 16.08 3.66
CA THR A 89 9.86 16.95 4.18
C THR A 89 8.50 16.33 3.85
N ILE A 90 7.76 15.96 4.88
CA ILE A 90 6.46 15.29 4.73
C ILE A 90 5.34 16.24 5.14
N VAL A 91 4.42 16.49 4.21
CA VAL A 91 3.24 17.34 4.44
C VAL A 91 2.06 16.46 4.82
N VAL A 92 1.45 16.74 5.96
CA VAL A 92 0.37 15.92 6.53
C VAL A 92 -0.84 16.78 6.90
N PRO A 93 -2.07 16.27 6.77
CA PRO A 93 -3.23 16.94 7.33
C PRO A 93 -3.24 16.89 8.87
N GLU A 94 -3.67 17.94 9.52
CA GLU A 94 -3.70 18.10 10.98
C GLU A 94 -4.56 17.07 11.72
N THR A 95 -5.44 16.38 11.00
CA THR A 95 -6.33 15.33 11.54
C THR A 95 -5.65 13.97 11.69
N GLN A 96 -4.36 13.86 11.39
CA GLN A 96 -3.64 12.61 11.56
C GLN A 96 -3.39 12.27 13.03
N SER A 97 -3.35 10.97 13.34
CA SER A 97 -3.11 10.53 14.70
C SER A 97 -1.72 10.93 15.20
N PRO A 98 -1.57 11.25 16.49
CA PRO A 98 -0.27 11.60 17.07
C PRO A 98 0.78 10.52 16.84
N GLU A 99 0.40 9.24 16.89
CA GLU A 99 1.30 8.09 16.70
C GLU A 99 1.93 8.10 15.29
N LYS A 100 1.14 8.42 14.25
CA LYS A 100 1.66 8.52 12.88
C LYS A 100 2.64 9.67 12.73
N LEU A 101 2.33 10.83 13.33
CA LEU A 101 3.22 11.98 13.31
C LEU A 101 4.53 11.68 14.06
N GLN A 102 4.46 10.99 15.21
CA GLN A 102 5.63 10.58 15.97
C GLN A 102 6.49 9.59 15.18
N LEU A 103 5.87 8.61 14.50
CA LEU A 103 6.59 7.63 13.69
C LEU A 103 7.35 8.30 12.54
N LEU A 104 6.73 9.23 11.82
CA LEU A 104 7.39 9.97 10.75
C LEU A 104 8.57 10.80 11.28
N ARG A 105 8.41 11.51 12.42
CA ARG A 105 9.52 12.24 13.06
C ARG A 105 10.64 11.30 13.49
N ALA A 106 10.30 10.14 14.07
CA ALA A 106 11.29 9.14 14.48
C ALA A 106 12.07 8.58 13.28
N CYS A 107 11.46 8.55 12.09
CA CYS A 107 12.14 8.21 10.83
C CYS A 107 12.98 9.36 10.25
N GLY A 108 13.06 10.51 10.93
CA GLY A 108 13.87 11.65 10.51
C GLY A 108 13.21 12.60 9.51
N ALA A 109 11.88 12.55 9.37
CA ALA A 109 11.15 13.46 8.52
C ALA A 109 10.96 14.84 9.16
N ASP A 110 11.16 15.90 8.40
CA ASP A 110 10.66 17.25 8.71
C ASP A 110 9.15 17.26 8.39
N LEU A 111 8.30 17.52 9.41
CA LEU A 111 6.85 17.50 9.23
C LEU A 111 6.27 18.91 9.09
N ILE A 112 5.42 19.07 8.09
CA ILE A 112 4.59 20.28 7.91
C ILE A 112 3.13 19.84 8.02
N THR A 113 2.41 20.37 9.02
CA THR A 113 0.98 20.13 9.19
C THR A 113 0.17 21.22 8.48
N VAL A 114 -0.89 20.80 7.79
CA VAL A 114 -1.80 21.68 7.05
C VAL A 114 -3.26 21.35 7.37
N PRO A 115 -4.23 22.26 7.12
CA PRO A 115 -5.63 21.94 7.29
C PRO A 115 -6.07 20.70 6.51
N ALA A 116 -7.00 19.93 7.11
CA ALA A 116 -7.59 18.77 6.46
C ALA A 116 -8.70 19.21 5.50
N VAL A 117 -8.37 19.35 4.24
CA VAL A 117 -9.30 19.81 3.18
C VAL A 117 -9.35 18.81 2.01
N PRO A 118 -10.45 18.76 1.24
CA PRO A 118 -10.58 17.89 0.07
C PRO A 118 -9.50 18.16 -0.99
N TYR A 119 -9.20 17.16 -1.83
CA TYR A 119 -8.18 17.25 -2.88
C TYR A 119 -8.38 18.41 -3.86
N ARG A 120 -9.64 18.82 -4.11
CA ARG A 120 -9.94 19.98 -4.96
C ARG A 120 -9.49 21.33 -4.40
N ASP A 121 -9.27 21.42 -3.08
CA ASP A 121 -8.79 22.63 -2.41
C ASP A 121 -7.30 22.81 -2.63
N GLU A 122 -6.85 24.06 -2.87
CA GLU A 122 -5.44 24.39 -3.09
C GLU A 122 -4.58 24.17 -1.82
N ASN A 123 -5.19 24.17 -0.65
CA ASN A 123 -4.50 23.90 0.61
C ASN A 123 -4.46 22.39 0.97
N ASN A 124 -4.91 21.53 0.06
CA ASN A 124 -4.76 20.10 0.25
C ASN A 124 -3.28 19.71 0.38
N TYR A 125 -2.97 18.86 1.34
CA TYR A 125 -1.61 18.46 1.71
C TYR A 125 -0.77 17.94 0.52
N VAL A 126 -1.37 17.31 -0.48
CA VAL A 126 -0.69 16.84 -1.70
C VAL A 126 -0.26 18.04 -2.54
N LYS A 127 -1.15 19.01 -2.80
CA LYS A 127 -0.84 20.23 -3.57
C LYS A 127 0.14 21.15 -2.84
N VAL A 128 0.02 21.22 -1.50
CA VAL A 128 0.97 21.97 -0.67
C VAL A 128 2.36 21.36 -0.77
N SER A 129 2.49 20.03 -0.78
CA SER A 129 3.80 19.35 -0.90
C SER A 129 4.48 19.68 -2.23
N GLU A 130 3.73 19.72 -3.33
CA GLU A 130 4.25 20.15 -4.64
C GLU A 130 4.78 21.59 -4.60
N ARG A 131 3.99 22.53 -4.03
CA ARG A 131 4.42 23.93 -3.91
C ARG A 131 5.67 24.11 -3.05
N ILE A 132 5.80 23.31 -1.98
CA ILE A 132 6.99 23.31 -1.11
C ILE A 132 8.20 22.79 -1.87
N ALA A 133 8.08 21.70 -2.59
CA ALA A 133 9.17 21.16 -3.43
C ALA A 133 9.64 22.20 -4.45
N ASN A 134 8.70 22.83 -5.16
CA ASN A 134 8.98 23.87 -6.14
C ASN A 134 9.64 25.10 -5.51
N LYS A 135 9.25 25.50 -4.29
CA LYS A 135 9.88 26.59 -3.55
C LYS A 135 11.33 26.26 -3.18
N ILE A 136 11.55 25.11 -2.54
CA ILE A 136 12.90 24.68 -2.12
C ILE A 136 13.81 24.55 -3.36
N ASN A 137 13.29 24.03 -4.47
CA ASN A 137 14.06 23.88 -5.70
C ASN A 137 14.53 25.22 -6.31
N LYS A 138 13.77 26.30 -6.09
CA LYS A 138 14.17 27.67 -6.50
C LYS A 138 15.16 28.32 -5.54
N GLU A 139 15.06 28.03 -4.24
CA GLU A 139 15.80 28.72 -3.18
C GLU A 139 17.08 27.96 -2.73
N SER A 140 17.20 26.68 -3.02
CA SER A 140 18.33 25.83 -2.60
C SER A 140 19.15 25.32 -3.77
N VAL A 141 20.48 25.40 -3.64
CA VAL A 141 21.41 24.84 -4.62
C VAL A 141 21.27 23.30 -4.72
N SER A 142 20.99 22.64 -3.61
CA SER A 142 20.77 21.18 -3.58
C SER A 142 19.39 20.79 -4.12
N GLY A 143 18.45 21.73 -4.23
CA GLY A 143 17.12 21.54 -4.80
C GLY A 143 16.22 20.63 -3.99
N ALA A 144 15.08 20.32 -4.58
CA ALA A 144 14.12 19.37 -4.03
C ALA A 144 13.40 18.63 -5.15
N VAL A 145 12.96 17.41 -4.85
CA VAL A 145 12.03 16.64 -5.71
C VAL A 145 10.71 16.43 -4.99
N TRP A 146 9.61 16.66 -5.71
CA TRP A 146 8.30 16.22 -5.28
C TRP A 146 8.12 14.74 -5.67
N ALA A 147 7.97 13.86 -4.69
CA ALA A 147 7.90 12.42 -4.93
C ALA A 147 6.66 12.00 -5.72
N ASN A 148 5.50 12.72 -5.51
CA ASN A 148 4.26 12.54 -6.27
C ASN A 148 3.86 11.06 -6.46
N GLN A 149 3.76 10.33 -5.36
CA GLN A 149 3.54 8.87 -5.37
C GLN A 149 2.37 8.39 -6.25
N PHE A 150 1.36 9.23 -6.46
CA PHE A 150 0.18 8.85 -7.23
C PHE A 150 0.40 8.87 -8.73
N ASP A 151 1.19 9.82 -9.22
CA ASP A 151 1.34 10.05 -10.66
C ASP A 151 2.79 9.89 -11.17
N ASN A 152 3.75 9.68 -10.27
CA ASN A 152 5.13 9.33 -10.62
C ASN A 152 5.22 7.86 -11.02
N LEU A 153 5.50 7.60 -12.29
CA LEU A 153 5.55 6.27 -12.88
C LEU A 153 6.72 5.40 -12.35
N ALA A 154 7.72 5.98 -11.69
CA ALA A 154 8.75 5.21 -10.98
C ALA A 154 8.14 4.28 -9.92
N ASN A 155 7.00 4.66 -9.32
CA ASN A 155 6.23 3.80 -8.43
C ASN A 155 5.76 2.52 -9.16
N ARG A 156 5.03 2.64 -10.26
CA ARG A 156 4.60 1.49 -11.08
C ARG A 156 5.80 0.67 -11.57
N LYS A 157 6.85 1.35 -12.04
CA LYS A 157 8.09 0.71 -12.52
C LYS A 157 8.74 -0.15 -11.44
N SER A 158 8.73 0.27 -10.17
CA SER A 158 9.30 -0.51 -9.07
C SER A 158 8.66 -1.91 -8.96
N HIS A 159 7.36 -2.00 -9.12
CA HIS A 159 6.63 -3.26 -9.04
C HIS A 159 6.74 -4.10 -10.31
N TYR A 160 6.82 -3.46 -11.47
CA TYR A 160 7.06 -4.14 -12.74
C TYR A 160 8.46 -4.78 -12.78
N GLU A 161 9.49 -4.08 -12.30
CA GLU A 161 10.88 -4.56 -12.35
C GLU A 161 11.28 -5.45 -11.17
N THR A 162 10.51 -5.45 -10.07
CA THR A 162 10.87 -6.21 -8.87
C THR A 162 9.78 -7.15 -8.40
N THR A 163 8.63 -6.64 -7.94
CA THR A 163 7.57 -7.46 -7.32
C THR A 163 7.00 -8.50 -8.30
N GLY A 164 6.70 -8.09 -9.52
CA GLY A 164 6.21 -9.00 -10.57
C GLY A 164 7.19 -10.13 -10.88
N PRO A 165 8.46 -9.83 -11.21
CA PRO A 165 9.50 -10.84 -11.41
C PRO A 165 9.72 -11.78 -10.22
N GLU A 166 9.69 -11.25 -8.99
CA GLU A 166 9.81 -12.05 -7.77
C GLU A 166 8.66 -13.04 -7.65
N ILE A 167 7.41 -12.57 -7.80
CA ILE A 167 6.21 -13.44 -7.76
C ILE A 167 6.30 -14.53 -8.81
N TRP A 168 6.59 -14.16 -10.05
CA TRP A 168 6.71 -15.12 -11.17
C TRP A 168 7.75 -16.19 -10.90
N LYS A 169 8.92 -15.79 -10.39
CA LYS A 169 10.00 -16.69 -10.05
C LYS A 169 9.64 -17.62 -8.88
N GLU A 170 9.06 -17.07 -7.81
CA GLU A 170 8.73 -17.84 -6.59
C GLU A 170 7.59 -18.83 -6.80
N THR A 171 6.68 -18.56 -7.75
CA THR A 171 5.63 -19.50 -8.18
C THR A 171 6.08 -20.45 -9.29
N ASN A 172 7.33 -20.31 -9.79
CA ASN A 172 7.80 -21.00 -10.99
C ASN A 172 6.90 -20.78 -12.22
N GLY A 173 6.28 -19.59 -12.31
CA GLY A 173 5.29 -19.26 -13.34
C GLY A 173 3.93 -19.96 -13.18
N ASN A 174 3.70 -20.66 -12.09
CA ASN A 174 2.45 -21.36 -11.84
C ASN A 174 1.56 -20.50 -10.92
N LEU A 175 0.87 -19.52 -11.50
CA LEU A 175 -0.16 -18.75 -10.79
C LEU A 175 -1.31 -18.42 -11.74
N ASP A 176 -2.53 -18.51 -11.22
CA ASP A 176 -3.76 -18.25 -11.97
C ASP A 176 -4.24 -16.82 -11.78
N ALA A 177 -3.93 -16.18 -10.64
CA ALA A 177 -4.40 -14.84 -10.36
C ALA A 177 -3.49 -14.04 -9.41
N PHE A 178 -3.53 -12.71 -9.59
CA PHE A 178 -2.96 -11.73 -8.69
C PHE A 178 -4.04 -10.77 -8.18
N VAL A 179 -4.15 -10.61 -6.87
CA VAL A 179 -5.14 -9.76 -6.21
C VAL A 179 -4.45 -8.64 -5.43
N SER A 180 -4.85 -7.39 -5.63
CA SER A 180 -4.30 -6.26 -4.87
C SER A 180 -5.29 -5.11 -4.73
N ALA A 181 -5.33 -4.50 -3.55
CA ALA A 181 -5.98 -3.22 -3.32
C ALA A 181 -5.16 -2.07 -3.92
N VAL A 182 -5.84 -0.95 -4.16
CA VAL A 182 -5.24 0.24 -4.76
C VAL A 182 -5.25 1.42 -3.79
N GLY A 183 -4.04 1.93 -3.49
CA GLY A 183 -3.85 3.27 -2.97
C GLY A 183 -3.35 4.19 -4.08
N THR A 184 -2.13 4.00 -4.55
CA THR A 184 -1.55 4.75 -5.68
C THR A 184 -1.72 4.09 -7.04
N GLY A 185 -2.00 2.80 -7.07
CA GLY A 185 -2.10 2.00 -8.29
C GLY A 185 -0.80 1.31 -8.71
N GLY A 186 0.35 1.76 -8.23
CA GLY A 186 1.64 1.24 -8.67
C GLY A 186 1.80 -0.27 -8.54
N THR A 187 1.34 -0.86 -7.43
CA THR A 187 1.46 -2.29 -7.17
C THR A 187 0.60 -3.11 -8.14
N LEU A 188 -0.71 -2.81 -8.21
CA LEU A 188 -1.63 -3.54 -9.09
C LEU A 188 -1.19 -3.42 -10.56
N ALA A 189 -0.88 -2.20 -10.99
CA ALA A 189 -0.51 -1.92 -12.37
C ALA A 189 0.86 -2.50 -12.76
N GLY A 190 1.87 -2.34 -11.90
CA GLY A 190 3.21 -2.82 -12.18
C GLY A 190 3.31 -4.34 -12.19
N VAL A 191 2.77 -5.01 -11.16
CA VAL A 191 2.72 -6.47 -11.10
C VAL A 191 1.85 -7.02 -12.23
N GLY A 192 0.64 -6.45 -12.41
CA GLY A 192 -0.30 -6.88 -13.45
C GLY A 192 0.30 -6.83 -14.84
N ALA A 193 0.96 -5.71 -15.20
CA ALA A 193 1.61 -5.57 -16.49
C ALA A 193 2.70 -6.62 -16.71
N TYR A 194 3.54 -6.89 -15.71
CA TYR A 194 4.58 -7.92 -15.79
C TYR A 194 3.98 -9.33 -15.95
N LEU A 195 2.98 -9.66 -15.15
CA LEU A 195 2.36 -10.99 -15.18
C LEU A 195 1.62 -11.25 -16.50
N LYS A 196 0.87 -10.25 -17.00
CA LYS A 196 0.18 -10.35 -18.31
C LYS A 196 1.16 -10.49 -19.49
N GLU A 197 2.36 -9.91 -19.38
CA GLU A 197 3.43 -10.11 -20.36
C GLU A 197 3.96 -11.55 -20.35
N LYS A 198 4.04 -12.19 -19.17
CA LYS A 198 4.51 -13.56 -19.03
C LYS A 198 3.44 -14.59 -19.41
N ASP A 199 2.24 -14.38 -18.93
CA ASP A 199 1.06 -15.20 -19.24
C ASP A 199 -0.21 -14.33 -19.29
N PRO A 200 -0.78 -14.08 -20.47
CA PRO A 200 -2.00 -13.30 -20.62
C PRO A 200 -3.23 -13.90 -19.92
N GLN A 201 -3.20 -15.18 -19.53
CA GLN A 201 -4.30 -15.86 -18.84
C GLN A 201 -4.35 -15.55 -17.34
N VAL A 202 -3.27 -15.05 -16.74
CA VAL A 202 -3.24 -14.67 -15.32
C VAL A 202 -4.27 -13.58 -15.07
N LEU A 203 -5.22 -13.83 -14.17
CA LEU A 203 -6.25 -12.86 -13.80
C LEU A 203 -5.67 -11.76 -12.89
N ILE A 204 -5.89 -10.50 -13.27
CA ILE A 204 -5.54 -9.34 -12.46
C ILE A 204 -6.80 -8.82 -11.77
N CYS A 205 -6.82 -8.87 -10.44
CA CYS A 205 -8.01 -8.59 -9.66
C CYS A 205 -7.81 -7.42 -8.69
N LEU A 206 -8.77 -6.50 -8.70
CA LEU A 206 -8.82 -5.37 -7.78
C LEU A 206 -9.60 -5.74 -6.52
N ALA A 207 -9.05 -5.42 -5.34
CA ALA A 207 -9.77 -5.36 -4.08
C ALA A 207 -10.02 -3.90 -3.70
N ASP A 208 -11.26 -3.48 -3.49
CA ASP A 208 -11.60 -2.08 -3.24
C ASP A 208 -12.50 -1.94 -2.00
N PRO A 209 -12.25 -0.97 -1.10
CA PRO A 209 -13.11 -0.73 0.05
C PRO A 209 -14.33 0.13 -0.31
N PRO A 210 -15.38 0.15 0.51
CA PRO A 210 -16.44 1.16 0.42
C PRO A 210 -15.87 2.59 0.49
N GLY A 211 -16.44 3.51 -0.29
CA GLY A 211 -15.93 4.88 -0.39
C GLY A 211 -14.84 5.09 -1.44
N ALA A 212 -14.36 4.01 -2.08
CA ALA A 212 -13.53 4.07 -3.27
C ALA A 212 -14.38 4.02 -4.55
N ALA A 213 -13.80 4.41 -5.70
CA ALA A 213 -14.50 4.47 -6.98
C ALA A 213 -14.05 3.42 -7.99
N LEU A 214 -12.95 2.73 -7.74
CA LEU A 214 -12.33 1.89 -8.76
C LEU A 214 -13.09 0.60 -8.99
N HIS A 215 -13.73 0.01 -7.96
CA HIS A 215 -14.59 -1.14 -8.16
C HIS A 215 -15.72 -0.83 -9.16
N ASN A 216 -16.44 0.29 -8.98
CA ASN A 216 -17.48 0.70 -9.91
C ASN A 216 -16.91 0.99 -11.31
N TYR A 217 -15.76 1.66 -11.38
CA TYR A 217 -15.11 1.96 -12.66
C TYR A 217 -14.79 0.69 -13.46
N TYR A 218 -14.14 -0.31 -12.83
CA TYR A 218 -13.78 -1.55 -13.53
C TYR A 218 -14.94 -2.51 -13.75
N SER A 219 -16.03 -2.40 -12.96
CA SER A 219 -17.21 -3.25 -13.10
C SER A 219 -18.21 -2.72 -14.12
N CYS A 220 -18.43 -1.41 -14.18
CA CYS A 220 -19.48 -0.79 -15.02
C CYS A 220 -19.08 0.52 -15.69
N GLY A 221 -17.82 0.95 -15.61
CA GLY A 221 -17.32 2.18 -16.24
C GLY A 221 -17.66 3.48 -15.49
N ASP A 222 -18.27 3.41 -14.30
CA ASP A 222 -18.67 4.58 -13.51
C ASP A 222 -17.65 4.89 -12.40
N LEU A 223 -16.91 5.99 -12.55
CA LEU A 223 -15.94 6.45 -11.55
C LEU A 223 -16.64 7.17 -10.40
N LYS A 224 -17.43 6.42 -9.62
CA LYS A 224 -18.22 6.95 -8.52
C LYS A 224 -17.98 6.19 -7.22
N ALA A 225 -17.60 6.94 -6.19
CA ALA A 225 -17.46 6.41 -4.83
C ALA A 225 -18.82 6.38 -4.11
N THR A 226 -19.06 5.32 -3.34
CA THR A 226 -20.25 5.17 -2.49
C THR A 226 -19.86 4.61 -1.14
N GLY A 227 -20.32 5.23 -0.05
CA GLY A 227 -19.99 4.81 1.32
C GLY A 227 -18.69 5.41 1.86
N SER A 228 -18.15 4.75 2.86
CA SER A 228 -16.86 5.07 3.50
C SER A 228 -16.28 3.81 4.12
N SER A 229 -14.98 3.79 4.37
CA SER A 229 -14.29 2.69 5.01
C SER A 229 -13.39 3.17 6.15
N ILE A 230 -13.15 2.27 7.11
CA ILE A 230 -12.16 2.48 8.18
C ILE A 230 -10.73 2.18 7.73
N THR A 231 -10.56 1.58 6.55
CA THR A 231 -9.25 1.24 6.02
C THR A 231 -8.47 2.50 5.60
N GLU A 232 -7.17 2.45 5.75
CA GLU A 232 -6.27 3.56 5.47
C GLU A 232 -5.24 3.19 4.39
N GLY A 233 -4.84 4.19 3.60
CA GLY A 233 -3.80 4.04 2.58
C GLY A 233 -4.23 3.31 1.30
N ILE A 234 -5.49 2.92 1.22
CA ILE A 234 -6.15 2.33 0.04
C ILE A 234 -7.51 3.00 -0.20
N GLY A 235 -8.13 2.69 -1.34
CA GLY A 235 -9.39 3.30 -1.76
C GLY A 235 -9.15 4.60 -2.53
N GLN A 236 -9.24 4.52 -3.86
CA GLN A 236 -8.95 5.65 -4.75
C GLN A 236 -10.22 6.16 -5.42
N GLY A 237 -10.36 7.50 -5.46
CA GLY A 237 -11.48 8.19 -6.11
C GLY A 237 -11.22 8.66 -7.53
N ARG A 238 -10.03 8.39 -8.09
CA ARG A 238 -9.62 8.79 -9.44
C ARG A 238 -8.71 7.76 -10.09
N ILE A 239 -8.59 7.80 -11.39
CA ILE A 239 -7.54 7.09 -12.11
C ILE A 239 -6.24 7.89 -11.96
N THR A 240 -5.24 7.33 -11.30
CA THR A 240 -3.91 7.90 -11.17
C THR A 240 -3.08 7.58 -12.41
N ALA A 241 -2.00 8.32 -12.67
CA ALA A 241 -1.11 7.98 -13.79
C ALA A 241 -0.52 6.56 -13.65
N ASN A 242 -0.29 6.10 -12.42
CA ASN A 242 0.14 4.72 -12.18
C ASN A 242 -0.88 3.66 -12.64
N LEU A 243 -2.19 3.98 -12.70
CA LEU A 243 -3.27 3.08 -13.12
C LEU A 243 -3.65 3.21 -14.59
N GLU A 244 -3.18 4.24 -15.28
CA GLU A 244 -3.51 4.42 -16.69
C GLU A 244 -3.18 3.17 -17.51
N ASN A 245 -4.15 2.76 -18.35
CA ASN A 245 -4.06 1.57 -19.19
C ASN A 245 -3.82 0.25 -18.42
N THR A 246 -4.22 0.18 -17.14
CA THR A 246 -4.15 -1.05 -16.37
C THR A 246 -5.36 -1.92 -16.67
N GLU A 247 -5.11 -3.14 -17.13
CA GLU A 247 -6.14 -4.16 -17.30
C GLU A 247 -6.49 -4.76 -15.93
N VAL A 248 -7.80 -4.84 -15.64
CA VAL A 248 -8.35 -5.49 -14.45
C VAL A 248 -9.45 -6.45 -14.91
N ASP A 249 -9.24 -7.74 -14.69
CA ASP A 249 -10.16 -8.78 -15.15
C ASP A 249 -11.38 -8.91 -14.22
N LYS A 250 -11.17 -8.71 -12.90
CA LYS A 250 -12.22 -8.77 -11.89
C LYS A 250 -12.00 -7.72 -10.80
N SER A 251 -13.09 -7.28 -10.18
CA SER A 251 -13.00 -6.36 -9.03
C SER A 251 -13.99 -6.76 -7.93
N TYR A 252 -13.56 -6.61 -6.68
CA TYR A 252 -14.31 -6.98 -5.49
C TYR A 252 -14.46 -5.78 -4.55
N LEU A 253 -15.70 -5.45 -4.20
CA LEU A 253 -15.99 -4.53 -3.11
C LEU A 253 -15.98 -5.32 -1.79
N ILE A 254 -15.05 -5.02 -0.90
CA ILE A 254 -14.87 -5.72 0.38
C ILE A 254 -15.31 -4.82 1.53
N PRO A 255 -16.42 -5.15 2.22
CA PRO A 255 -16.91 -4.39 3.36
C PRO A 255 -15.92 -4.37 4.54
N ASP A 256 -16.03 -3.34 5.40
CA ASP A 256 -15.17 -3.20 6.57
C ASP A 256 -15.24 -4.40 7.51
N GLN A 257 -16.45 -4.97 7.74
CA GLN A 257 -16.59 -6.15 8.60
C GLN A 257 -15.78 -7.33 8.07
N GLU A 258 -15.90 -7.64 6.77
CA GLU A 258 -15.14 -8.73 6.15
C GLU A 258 -13.62 -8.48 6.20
N THR A 259 -13.22 -7.22 6.05
CA THR A 259 -11.81 -6.82 6.19
C THR A 259 -11.31 -7.07 7.62
N ILE A 260 -12.08 -6.68 8.64
CA ILE A 260 -11.74 -6.86 10.06
C ILE A 260 -11.71 -8.35 10.43
N ASP A 261 -12.73 -9.10 10.02
CA ASP A 261 -12.78 -10.55 10.24
C ASP A 261 -11.54 -11.24 9.67
N MET A 262 -11.13 -10.85 8.45
CA MET A 262 -9.93 -11.39 7.82
C MET A 262 -8.65 -10.99 8.56
N VAL A 263 -8.52 -9.73 9.00
CA VAL A 263 -7.35 -9.29 9.80
C VAL A 263 -7.20 -10.14 11.06
N PHE A 264 -8.29 -10.37 11.78
CA PHE A 264 -8.26 -11.19 13.00
C PHE A 264 -8.07 -12.69 12.71
N GLN A 265 -8.61 -13.18 11.58
CA GLN A 265 -8.39 -14.54 11.13
C GLN A 265 -6.91 -14.80 10.78
N LEU A 266 -6.24 -13.85 10.12
CA LEU A 266 -4.81 -13.89 9.84
C LEU A 266 -3.97 -13.96 11.12
N VAL A 267 -4.34 -13.18 12.15
CA VAL A 267 -3.67 -13.27 13.46
C VAL A 267 -3.88 -14.64 14.10
N LYS A 268 -5.12 -15.14 14.14
CA LYS A 268 -5.48 -16.35 14.88
C LYS A 268 -4.99 -17.63 14.20
N ASN A 269 -5.12 -17.71 12.88
CA ASN A 269 -4.90 -18.96 12.15
C ASN A 269 -3.56 -19.05 11.45
N GLU A 270 -2.98 -17.89 11.07
CA GLU A 270 -1.71 -17.82 10.33
C GLU A 270 -0.56 -17.19 11.17
N GLY A 271 -0.87 -16.61 12.34
CA GLY A 271 0.12 -15.91 13.16
C GLY A 271 0.61 -14.60 12.52
N LEU A 272 -0.15 -14.02 11.60
CA LEU A 272 0.23 -12.82 10.83
C LEU A 272 -0.50 -11.58 11.37
N PHE A 273 0.25 -10.67 11.99
CA PHE A 273 -0.25 -9.41 12.53
C PHE A 273 -0.08 -8.28 11.50
N LEU A 274 -1.12 -8.03 10.70
CA LEU A 274 -1.07 -7.20 9.50
C LEU A 274 -2.09 -6.06 9.52
N GLY A 275 -1.89 -5.04 8.65
CA GLY A 275 -2.81 -3.93 8.48
C GLY A 275 -4.05 -4.26 7.64
N GLY A 276 -5.02 -3.32 7.61
CA GLY A 276 -6.30 -3.50 6.93
C GLY A 276 -6.19 -3.73 5.42
N SER A 277 -5.19 -3.13 4.77
CA SER A 277 -4.94 -3.37 3.33
C SER A 277 -4.54 -4.81 3.03
N SER A 278 -3.90 -5.52 3.98
CA SER A 278 -3.64 -6.96 3.86
C SER A 278 -4.94 -7.76 4.05
N GLY A 279 -5.77 -7.36 5.01
CA GLY A 279 -7.08 -7.99 5.24
C GLY A 279 -7.97 -7.93 4.01
N ILE A 280 -8.10 -6.77 3.37
CA ILE A 280 -8.91 -6.60 2.16
C ILE A 280 -8.37 -7.40 0.98
N ASN A 281 -7.04 -7.46 0.84
CA ASN A 281 -6.37 -8.24 -0.19
C ASN A 281 -6.67 -9.73 -0.06
N VAL A 282 -6.53 -10.27 1.15
CA VAL A 282 -6.77 -11.69 1.41
C VAL A 282 -8.25 -12.02 1.32
N ALA A 283 -9.15 -11.16 1.81
CA ALA A 283 -10.61 -11.37 1.66
C ALA A 283 -11.02 -11.47 0.19
N ALA A 284 -10.50 -10.58 -0.67
CA ALA A 284 -10.76 -10.65 -2.12
C ALA A 284 -10.15 -11.90 -2.75
N ALA A 285 -8.95 -12.32 -2.34
CA ALA A 285 -8.33 -13.55 -2.81
C ALA A 285 -9.16 -14.80 -2.46
N ILE A 286 -9.75 -14.85 -1.26
CA ILE A 286 -10.66 -15.93 -0.86
C ILE A 286 -11.96 -15.92 -1.68
N ARG A 287 -12.54 -14.75 -1.94
CA ARG A 287 -13.71 -14.68 -2.84
C ARG A 287 -13.39 -15.21 -4.22
N LEU A 288 -12.26 -14.81 -4.80
CA LEU A 288 -11.81 -15.31 -6.08
C LEU A 288 -11.57 -16.82 -6.06
N ALA A 289 -10.90 -17.35 -5.00
CA ALA A 289 -10.66 -18.78 -4.84
C ALA A 289 -11.96 -19.59 -4.85
N ARG A 290 -12.99 -19.11 -4.14
CA ARG A 290 -14.30 -19.76 -4.11
C ARG A 290 -15.04 -19.72 -5.45
N GLU A 291 -14.82 -18.65 -6.25
CA GLU A 291 -15.38 -18.55 -7.62
C GLU A 291 -14.67 -19.50 -8.60
N LEU A 292 -13.34 -19.60 -8.52
CA LEU A 292 -12.56 -20.47 -9.43
C LEU A 292 -12.70 -21.95 -9.08
N GLY A 293 -12.93 -22.26 -7.81
CA GLY A 293 -12.90 -23.63 -7.29
C GLY A 293 -11.47 -24.09 -6.92
N PRO A 294 -11.33 -25.32 -6.41
CA PRO A 294 -10.07 -25.83 -5.91
C PRO A 294 -9.02 -26.03 -7.02
N GLY A 295 -7.74 -26.05 -6.65
CA GLY A 295 -6.62 -26.36 -7.54
C GLY A 295 -5.92 -25.16 -8.16
N HIS A 296 -6.37 -23.92 -7.87
CA HIS A 296 -5.77 -22.69 -8.39
C HIS A 296 -4.72 -22.10 -7.43
N THR A 297 -3.75 -21.39 -7.99
CA THR A 297 -2.74 -20.62 -7.25
C THR A 297 -3.06 -19.12 -7.35
N ILE A 298 -3.30 -18.49 -6.21
CA ILE A 298 -3.67 -17.07 -6.12
C ILE A 298 -2.65 -16.34 -5.26
N VAL A 299 -2.06 -15.27 -5.81
CA VAL A 299 -1.09 -14.43 -5.10
C VAL A 299 -1.72 -13.10 -4.71
N THR A 300 -1.43 -12.65 -3.49
CA THR A 300 -1.82 -11.32 -3.02
C THR A 300 -0.69 -10.64 -2.26
N ILE A 301 -0.91 -9.40 -1.79
CA ILE A 301 0.09 -8.59 -1.08
C ILE A 301 -0.25 -8.51 0.41
N LEU A 302 0.72 -8.85 1.25
CA LEU A 302 0.71 -8.57 2.69
C LEU A 302 1.47 -7.26 2.93
N CYS A 303 0.71 -6.15 2.96
CA CYS A 303 1.22 -4.81 2.69
C CYS A 303 2.11 -4.24 3.79
N ASP A 304 1.69 -4.36 5.06
CA ASP A 304 2.37 -3.78 6.22
C ASP A 304 1.95 -4.42 7.54
N SER A 305 2.65 -4.06 8.64
CA SER A 305 2.39 -4.58 9.98
C SER A 305 1.18 -3.93 10.63
N GLY A 306 0.41 -4.74 11.38
CA GLY A 306 -0.69 -4.30 12.23
C GLY A 306 -0.31 -3.34 13.35
N SER A 307 0.98 -3.32 13.74
CA SER A 307 1.49 -2.44 14.81
C SER A 307 1.26 -0.94 14.55
N ARG A 308 1.02 -0.56 13.30
CA ARG A 308 0.72 0.84 12.89
C ARG A 308 -0.73 1.25 13.12
N TYR A 309 -1.58 0.31 13.53
CA TYR A 309 -3.04 0.48 13.59
C TYR A 309 -3.64 0.13 14.95
N LEU A 310 -2.81 0.12 16.02
CA LEU A 310 -3.22 -0.27 17.38
C LEU A 310 -4.36 0.59 17.93
N SER A 311 -4.36 1.89 17.64
CA SER A 311 -5.39 2.82 18.07
C SER A 311 -6.70 2.75 17.26
N ARG A 312 -6.74 1.95 16.18
CA ARG A 312 -7.89 1.81 15.28
C ARG A 312 -8.27 0.35 15.04
N LEU A 313 -7.61 -0.35 14.11
CA LEU A 313 -7.97 -1.71 13.70
C LEU A 313 -7.88 -2.76 14.82
N PHE A 314 -7.07 -2.49 15.83
CA PHE A 314 -6.87 -3.37 16.99
C PHE A 314 -7.37 -2.74 18.29
N ASN A 315 -8.23 -1.72 18.18
CA ASN A 315 -8.84 -1.06 19.33
C ASN A 315 -10.34 -1.44 19.42
N PHE A 316 -10.71 -2.14 20.49
CA PHE A 316 -12.07 -2.61 20.73
C PHE A 316 -13.08 -1.47 20.71
N ASP A 317 -12.84 -0.40 21.49
CA ASP A 317 -13.78 0.72 21.61
C ASP A 317 -13.95 1.47 20.28
N TYR A 318 -12.85 1.63 19.51
CA TYR A 318 -12.91 2.23 18.17
C TYR A 318 -13.75 1.40 17.21
N LEU A 319 -13.50 0.10 17.09
CA LEU A 319 -14.23 -0.78 16.16
C LEU A 319 -15.72 -0.87 16.54
N THR A 320 -16.01 -1.03 17.82
CA THR A 320 -17.39 -1.04 18.33
C THR A 320 -18.12 0.29 18.06
N SER A 321 -17.42 1.43 18.20
CA SER A 321 -18.00 2.75 17.86
C SER A 321 -18.36 2.89 16.38
N LYS A 322 -17.75 2.06 15.52
CA LYS A 322 -18.05 1.96 14.08
C LYS A 322 -19.11 0.93 13.75
N GLY A 323 -19.69 0.26 14.76
CA GLY A 323 -20.69 -0.79 14.59
C GLY A 323 -20.10 -2.11 14.05
N LEU A 324 -18.80 -2.32 14.22
CA LEU A 324 -18.11 -3.52 13.77
C LEU A 324 -18.03 -4.56 14.89
N GLU A 325 -18.26 -5.81 14.52
CA GLU A 325 -18.06 -6.94 15.41
C GLU A 325 -16.57 -7.26 15.55
N VAL A 326 -16.16 -7.60 16.75
CA VAL A 326 -14.75 -7.90 17.07
C VAL A 326 -14.66 -9.16 17.93
N PRO A 327 -13.55 -9.93 17.84
CA PRO A 327 -13.42 -11.13 18.64
C PRO A 327 -13.33 -10.80 20.14
N ASP A 328 -13.90 -11.67 20.96
CA ASP A 328 -14.00 -11.50 22.42
C ASP A 328 -12.64 -11.29 23.10
N TRP A 329 -11.57 -11.89 22.58
CA TRP A 329 -10.23 -11.74 23.16
C TRP A 329 -9.63 -10.34 22.99
N LEU A 330 -10.20 -9.48 22.14
CA LEU A 330 -9.80 -8.07 22.05
C LEU A 330 -10.49 -7.20 23.13
N ASN A 331 -11.55 -7.72 23.74
CA ASN A 331 -12.32 -6.99 24.76
C ASN A 331 -11.66 -7.11 26.15
N SER A 332 -10.84 -6.13 26.53
CA SER A 332 -10.16 -6.12 27.84
C SER A 332 -11.14 -6.12 29.04
N LYS A 333 -12.40 -5.71 28.85
CA LYS A 333 -13.42 -5.72 29.91
C LYS A 333 -13.97 -7.12 30.22
N LYS A 334 -13.75 -8.11 29.34
CA LYS A 334 -14.14 -9.52 29.56
C LYS A 334 -13.02 -10.35 30.21
N LEU A 335 -11.82 -9.78 30.37
CA LEU A 335 -10.65 -10.46 30.95
C LEU A 335 -10.50 -10.22 32.47
N LEU A 336 -11.40 -9.49 33.08
CA LEU A 336 -11.54 -9.26 34.52
C LEU A 336 -12.85 -9.91 35.02
#